data_d3993256206cbfad8619f31be962bb2c
#
_entry.id   d3993256206cbfad8619f31be962bb2c
#
_cell.length_a   1.000
_cell.length_b   1.000
_cell.length_c   1.000
_cell.angle_alpha   90.00
_cell.angle_beta   90.00
_cell.angle_gamma   90.00
#
_symmetry.space_group_name_H-M   'P 1'
#
loop_
_entity.id
_entity.type
_entity.pdbx_description
1 polymer ?
#
loop_
_entity_poly.entity_id
_entity_poly.type
_entity_poly.pdbx_seq_one_letter_code
_entity_poly.pdbx_strand_id
1 'polypeptide(L)'
;MVRFEDFKRAISEVADLYPDNACFKAVCRFYEHYRGADTPLPEDAHTDRVFAEDWMTFQLQGDTELLATQDDAYDLAAQAYSTEENLGRCLITGEEKPLAAFHARIVAPGSQAGATIASFNDPAYLSYGKKQGENAPISKYASFAHTTALNELLRNEQTRYTLGDISYVFWNSNLDDPSINETFRTVTFEGVRNDETQEQSDTDDEQPKRRGKSKKKAPNPTQDTYKVLEQFKAIRGNRGKGQHWEDERQFYVLGLTAGGRITIKYWQQGTVSEIFDRVYQHLVDMNIVSWDGFVDEENPPLRSLYGIVKSVSTPSKSSTFATNLVQSIVESILSGNPYPMTLQQACINRITQERTVSELRAGILKGCINRKARIYKQLKELDMALDKQNDNIAYLAGRLFAVLEQIQQASLGKGVNATIRDRFYASASTRPNMVMGRLIALSNHHLSKLRKEKPGLAVNLEKFLEEIFALIPAEAPTFPATFSLDEQSLFGVGYYHQKVDTYRKEETTNPTEETEQ
;
A
#
# COMPACT_ATOMS: atom_id res chain seq x y z
N MET A 1 -29.15 34.45 14.32
CA MET A 1 -29.94 34.73 15.53
C MET A 1 -30.67 33.49 16.05
N VAL A 2 -31.54 32.81 15.29
CA VAL A 2 -32.29 31.62 15.75
C VAL A 2 -31.39 30.53 16.36
N ARG A 3 -30.28 30.15 15.69
CA ARG A 3 -29.37 29.10 16.18
C ARG A 3 -28.63 29.46 17.48
N PHE A 4 -28.38 30.74 17.71
CA PHE A 4 -27.72 31.20 18.92
C PHE A 4 -28.66 31.09 20.14
N GLU A 5 -29.91 31.51 19.98
CA GLU A 5 -30.92 31.39 21.04
C GLU A 5 -31.28 29.93 21.34
N ASP A 6 -31.34 29.08 20.31
CA ASP A 6 -31.58 27.66 20.48
C ASP A 6 -30.43 26.99 21.25
N PHE A 7 -29.16 27.35 20.94
CA PHE A 7 -28.01 26.86 21.68
C PHE A 7 -28.00 27.34 23.13
N LYS A 8 -28.28 28.63 23.35
CA LYS A 8 -28.34 29.22 24.69
C LYS A 8 -29.40 28.53 25.56
N ARG A 9 -30.59 28.26 24.99
CA ARG A 9 -31.65 27.52 25.66
C ARG A 9 -31.19 26.09 26.00
N ALA A 10 -30.64 25.37 25.03
CA ALA A 10 -30.16 24.01 25.21
C ALA A 10 -29.12 23.92 26.32
N ILE A 11 -28.09 24.79 26.33
CA ILE A 11 -27.04 24.75 27.36
C ILE A 11 -27.59 25.12 28.76
N SER A 12 -28.62 25.96 28.85
CA SER A 12 -29.27 26.29 30.10
C SER A 12 -30.03 25.09 30.68
N GLU A 13 -30.82 24.40 29.84
CA GLU A 13 -31.52 23.16 30.20
C GLU A 13 -30.54 22.09 30.70
N VAL A 14 -29.36 22.03 30.08
CA VAL A 14 -28.26 21.12 30.46
C VAL A 14 -27.66 21.47 31.82
N ALA A 15 -27.39 22.76 32.06
CA ALA A 15 -26.84 23.20 33.33
C ALA A 15 -27.81 22.91 34.50
N ASP A 16 -29.09 22.88 34.24
CA ASP A 16 -30.11 22.51 35.21
C ASP A 16 -30.15 20.99 35.49
N LEU A 17 -29.83 20.16 34.49
CA LEU A 17 -29.72 18.72 34.63
C LEU A 17 -28.44 18.28 35.36
N TYR A 18 -27.36 19.04 35.20
CA TYR A 18 -26.06 18.78 35.82
C TYR A 18 -25.63 19.93 36.75
N PRO A 19 -26.30 20.13 37.87
CA PRO A 19 -26.09 21.29 38.74
C PRO A 19 -24.70 21.33 39.40
N ASP A 20 -23.98 20.25 39.43
CA ASP A 20 -22.61 20.17 39.99
C ASP A 20 -21.51 20.43 38.94
N ASN A 21 -21.85 20.45 37.65
CA ASN A 21 -20.88 20.71 36.59
C ASN A 21 -20.57 22.20 36.48
N ALA A 22 -19.36 22.57 36.91
CA ALA A 22 -18.89 23.96 36.92
C ALA A 22 -18.72 24.51 35.50
N CYS A 23 -18.39 23.68 34.52
CA CYS A 23 -18.16 24.08 33.15
C CYS A 23 -19.46 24.48 32.46
N PHE A 24 -20.54 23.71 32.60
CA PHE A 24 -21.87 24.09 32.07
C PHE A 24 -22.36 25.42 32.66
N LYS A 25 -22.19 25.62 33.98
CA LYS A 25 -22.53 26.88 34.61
C LYS A 25 -21.70 28.04 34.07
N ALA A 26 -20.43 27.85 33.83
CA ALA A 26 -19.56 28.88 33.27
C ALA A 26 -19.97 29.24 31.84
N VAL A 27 -20.33 28.27 31.01
CA VAL A 27 -20.82 28.50 29.66
C VAL A 27 -22.14 29.29 29.67
N CYS A 28 -23.09 28.94 30.58
CA CYS A 28 -24.31 29.71 30.72
C CYS A 28 -24.01 31.17 31.09
N ARG A 29 -23.12 31.43 32.06
CA ARG A 29 -22.72 32.78 32.45
C ARG A 29 -22.02 33.53 31.32
N PHE A 30 -21.19 32.84 30.53
CA PHE A 30 -20.57 33.39 29.34
C PHE A 30 -21.64 33.92 28.39
N TYR A 31 -22.68 33.12 28.06
CA TYR A 31 -23.73 33.54 27.14
C TYR A 31 -24.75 34.50 27.74
N GLU A 32 -24.87 34.62 29.06
CA GLU A 32 -25.60 35.72 29.71
C GLU A 32 -24.89 37.07 29.49
N HIS A 33 -23.58 37.06 29.49
CA HIS A 33 -22.75 38.26 29.31
C HIS A 33 -22.53 38.57 27.82
N TYR A 34 -22.41 37.55 27.00
CA TYR A 34 -22.13 37.64 25.58
C TYR A 34 -23.42 37.72 24.79
N ARG A 35 -23.68 38.90 24.23
CA ARG A 35 -24.94 39.17 23.49
C ARG A 35 -24.79 39.13 21.97
N GLY A 36 -23.84 38.34 21.47
CA GLY A 36 -23.61 38.18 20.03
C GLY A 36 -22.80 39.35 19.43
N ALA A 37 -23.16 39.79 18.23
CA ALA A 37 -22.38 40.78 17.47
C ALA A 37 -22.20 42.13 18.19
N ASP A 38 -23.02 42.44 19.18
CA ASP A 38 -22.94 43.69 19.94
C ASP A 38 -21.94 43.65 21.10
N THR A 39 -21.33 42.49 21.38
CA THR A 39 -20.36 42.34 22.47
C THR A 39 -19.05 41.83 21.86
N PRO A 40 -17.99 42.67 21.75
CA PRO A 40 -16.73 42.22 21.21
C PRO A 40 -16.09 41.16 22.09
N LEU A 41 -15.42 40.19 21.48
CA LEU A 41 -14.59 39.23 22.18
C LEU A 41 -13.38 39.95 22.79
N PRO A 42 -12.79 39.44 23.91
CA PRO A 42 -11.59 40.02 24.47
C PRO A 42 -10.47 40.12 23.41
N GLU A 43 -9.73 41.25 23.43
CA GLU A 43 -8.67 41.51 22.44
C GLU A 43 -7.51 40.51 22.45
N ASP A 44 -7.38 39.71 23.52
CA ASP A 44 -6.41 38.65 23.69
C ASP A 44 -6.84 37.30 23.06
N ALA A 45 -8.12 37.18 22.72
CA ALA A 45 -8.58 36.06 21.90
C ALA A 45 -8.07 36.26 20.47
N HIS A 46 -7.39 35.28 19.88
CA HIS A 46 -7.00 35.28 18.46
C HIS A 46 -8.24 35.24 17.53
N THR A 47 -9.10 36.22 17.70
CA THR A 47 -10.44 36.28 17.09
C THR A 47 -10.41 36.63 15.61
N ASP A 48 -9.29 37.15 15.11
CA ASP A 48 -9.11 37.50 13.69
C ASP A 48 -9.21 36.28 12.73
N ARG A 49 -9.29 35.07 13.26
CA ARG A 49 -9.30 33.81 12.51
C ARG A 49 -10.46 32.87 12.85
N VAL A 50 -11.42 33.31 13.64
CA VAL A 50 -12.63 32.51 13.91
C VAL A 50 -13.56 32.62 12.73
N PHE A 51 -13.58 31.62 11.88
CA PHE A 51 -14.47 31.53 10.74
C PHE A 51 -15.84 30.94 11.17
N ALA A 52 -16.90 31.33 10.48
CA ALA A 52 -18.27 30.86 10.77
C ALA A 52 -18.47 29.34 10.67
N GLU A 53 -17.48 28.63 10.16
CA GLU A 53 -17.49 27.18 9.94
C GLU A 53 -16.57 26.41 10.92
N ASP A 54 -15.87 27.09 11.84
CA ASP A 54 -14.97 26.45 12.78
C ASP A 54 -15.73 25.78 13.94
N TRP A 55 -15.24 24.61 14.34
CA TRP A 55 -15.73 23.91 15.52
C TRP A 55 -15.06 24.49 16.76
N MET A 56 -15.86 24.89 17.74
CA MET A 56 -15.40 25.45 19.00
C MET A 56 -15.92 24.64 20.18
N THR A 57 -15.13 24.55 21.22
CA THR A 57 -15.53 24.00 22.50
C THR A 57 -15.09 24.93 23.62
N PHE A 58 -15.53 24.68 24.83
CA PHE A 58 -15.19 25.45 26.01
C PHE A 58 -14.23 24.66 26.90
N GLN A 59 -13.36 25.38 27.58
CA GLN A 59 -12.52 24.84 28.63
C GLN A 59 -12.61 25.80 29.83
N LEU A 60 -12.85 25.26 31.01
CA LEU A 60 -12.84 26.07 32.22
C LEU A 60 -11.41 26.47 32.57
N GLN A 61 -11.17 27.72 32.87
CA GLN A 61 -9.83 28.21 33.24
C GLN A 61 -9.31 27.47 34.47
N GLY A 62 -8.18 26.79 34.33
CA GLY A 62 -7.57 25.96 35.39
C GLY A 62 -7.96 24.48 35.31
N ASP A 63 -8.83 24.09 34.38
CA ASP A 63 -9.14 22.69 34.08
C ASP A 63 -8.28 22.19 32.91
N THR A 64 -7.97 20.89 32.90
CA THR A 64 -7.24 20.24 31.81
C THR A 64 -8.16 19.63 30.77
N GLU A 65 -9.45 19.45 31.08
CA GLU A 65 -10.44 18.83 30.21
C GLU A 65 -11.25 19.86 29.46
N LEU A 66 -11.54 19.53 28.19
CA LEU A 66 -12.48 20.29 27.39
C LEU A 66 -13.91 19.90 27.78
N LEU A 67 -14.87 20.86 27.73
CA LEU A 67 -16.26 20.55 28.00
C LEU A 67 -16.79 19.36 27.16
N ALA A 68 -16.41 19.30 25.90
CA ALA A 68 -16.84 18.24 24.99
C ALA A 68 -16.29 16.86 25.31
N THR A 69 -15.29 16.73 26.19
CA THR A 69 -14.68 15.46 26.59
C THR A 69 -15.10 15.00 28.00
N GLN A 70 -15.92 15.77 28.70
CA GLN A 70 -16.43 15.40 30.03
C GLN A 70 -17.54 14.34 29.92
N ASP A 71 -17.61 13.43 30.89
CA ASP A 71 -18.61 12.36 30.93
C ASP A 71 -20.04 12.90 30.88
N ASP A 72 -20.33 13.99 31.61
CA ASP A 72 -21.63 14.65 31.60
C ASP A 72 -22.03 15.15 30.19
N ALA A 73 -21.06 15.56 29.36
CA ALA A 73 -21.30 15.99 28.00
C ALA A 73 -21.65 14.81 27.08
N TYR A 74 -21.09 13.63 27.32
CA TYR A 74 -21.46 12.40 26.62
C TYR A 74 -22.88 11.95 27.01
N ASP A 75 -23.20 11.96 28.29
CA ASP A 75 -24.55 11.62 28.79
C ASP A 75 -25.58 12.54 28.22
N LEU A 76 -25.27 13.82 28.13
CA LEU A 76 -26.13 14.83 27.52
C LEU A 76 -26.35 14.58 26.03
N ALA A 77 -25.28 14.31 25.27
CA ALA A 77 -25.42 13.99 23.86
C ALA A 77 -26.32 12.76 23.66
N ALA A 78 -26.19 11.74 24.53
CA ALA A 78 -27.07 10.58 24.53
C ALA A 78 -28.54 10.93 24.81
N GLN A 79 -28.80 11.82 25.75
CA GLN A 79 -30.17 12.27 26.12
C GLN A 79 -30.80 13.18 25.05
N ALA A 80 -30.05 14.10 24.47
CA ALA A 80 -30.55 15.01 23.42
C ALA A 80 -31.10 14.25 22.18
N TYR A 81 -30.62 13.00 21.97
CA TYR A 81 -31.13 12.12 20.94
C TYR A 81 -32.25 11.18 21.39
N SER A 82 -32.77 11.35 22.63
CA SER A 82 -33.79 10.48 23.22
C SER A 82 -35.24 11.05 23.16
N THR A 83 -35.52 12.06 22.32
CA THR A 83 -36.88 12.57 22.13
C THR A 83 -37.82 11.46 21.64
N GLU A 84 -39.01 11.36 22.23
CA GLU A 84 -39.97 10.26 22.09
C GLU A 84 -40.61 10.08 20.69
N GLU A 85 -40.21 10.87 19.69
CA GLU A 85 -40.73 10.77 18.35
C GLU A 85 -40.04 9.64 17.57
N ASN A 86 -40.86 8.79 16.94
CA ASN A 86 -40.43 7.71 16.02
C ASN A 86 -39.55 6.62 16.69
N LEU A 87 -40.08 6.02 17.78
CA LEU A 87 -39.42 4.88 18.44
C LEU A 87 -39.39 3.64 17.53
N GLY A 88 -38.27 2.94 17.53
CA GLY A 88 -38.13 1.69 16.82
C GLY A 88 -36.80 0.97 17.14
N ARG A 89 -36.71 -0.26 16.72
CA ARG A 89 -35.54 -1.10 16.99
C ARG A 89 -34.36 -0.68 16.14
N CYS A 90 -33.31 -0.22 16.79
CA CYS A 90 -32.05 0.16 16.14
C CYS A 90 -31.30 -1.07 15.59
N LEU A 91 -30.91 -1.06 14.31
CA LEU A 91 -30.16 -2.16 13.68
C LEU A 91 -28.74 -2.34 14.26
N ILE A 92 -28.17 -1.28 14.84
CA ILE A 92 -26.79 -1.33 15.39
C ILE A 92 -26.81 -1.82 16.84
N THR A 93 -27.66 -1.24 17.69
CA THR A 93 -27.65 -1.56 19.14
C THR A 93 -28.64 -2.65 19.52
N GLY A 94 -29.64 -2.94 18.67
CA GLY A 94 -30.73 -3.87 18.97
C GLY A 94 -31.77 -3.32 19.95
N GLU A 95 -31.59 -2.12 20.46
CA GLU A 95 -32.45 -1.48 21.44
C GLU A 95 -33.58 -0.70 20.78
N GLU A 96 -34.70 -0.49 21.50
CA GLU A 96 -35.79 0.38 21.08
C GLU A 96 -35.44 1.82 21.45
N LYS A 97 -35.16 2.64 20.44
CA LYS A 97 -34.70 4.03 20.59
C LYS A 97 -35.30 4.93 19.50
N PRO A 98 -35.28 6.26 19.69
CA PRO A 98 -35.64 7.20 18.63
C PRO A 98 -34.82 7.02 17.37
N LEU A 99 -35.50 6.77 16.24
CA LEU A 99 -34.86 6.51 14.95
C LEU A 99 -34.47 7.80 14.23
N ALA A 100 -33.34 7.78 13.53
CA ALA A 100 -32.91 8.86 12.66
C ALA A 100 -33.72 8.86 11.36
N ALA A 101 -34.40 9.95 11.05
CA ALA A 101 -35.09 10.11 9.77
C ALA A 101 -34.08 10.19 8.61
N PHE A 102 -32.94 10.83 8.84
CA PHE A 102 -31.79 10.92 7.92
C PHE A 102 -30.54 10.49 8.63
N HIS A 103 -29.72 9.70 7.96
CA HIS A 103 -28.40 9.38 8.48
C HIS A 103 -27.49 10.62 8.40
N ALA A 104 -26.62 10.77 9.39
CA ALA A 104 -25.67 11.86 9.42
C ALA A 104 -24.65 11.76 8.28
N ARG A 105 -24.05 12.87 7.90
CA ARG A 105 -23.12 12.96 6.77
C ARG A 105 -21.70 12.60 7.17
N ILE A 106 -21.05 11.88 6.27
CA ILE A 106 -19.62 11.55 6.34
C ILE A 106 -18.88 12.45 5.35
N VAL A 107 -17.87 13.15 5.85
CA VAL A 107 -17.02 14.05 5.07
C VAL A 107 -15.73 13.32 4.71
N ALA A 108 -15.73 12.63 3.59
CA ALA A 108 -14.54 11.93 3.10
C ALA A 108 -13.82 12.76 2.03
N PRO A 109 -12.49 12.57 1.84
CA PRO A 109 -11.75 13.20 0.75
C PRO A 109 -12.46 13.01 -0.59
N GLY A 110 -12.59 14.09 -1.36
CA GLY A 110 -13.33 14.11 -2.63
C GLY A 110 -14.82 14.45 -2.52
N SER A 111 -15.37 14.59 -1.29
CA SER A 111 -16.74 15.05 -1.05
C SER A 111 -16.73 16.39 -0.33
N GLN A 112 -17.10 17.47 -1.04
CA GLN A 112 -17.12 18.83 -0.44
C GLN A 112 -18.23 19.04 0.58
N ALA A 113 -19.40 18.41 0.38
CA ALA A 113 -20.59 18.63 1.20
C ALA A 113 -20.89 17.47 2.18
N GLY A 114 -20.04 16.42 2.18
CA GLY A 114 -20.34 15.16 2.85
C GLY A 114 -21.48 14.38 2.16
N ALA A 115 -21.49 13.08 2.39
CA ALA A 115 -22.48 12.17 1.85
C ALA A 115 -22.93 11.16 2.93
N THR A 116 -24.07 10.54 2.76
CA THR A 116 -24.59 9.53 3.69
C THR A 116 -24.25 8.12 3.22
N ILE A 117 -24.10 7.17 4.15
CA ILE A 117 -23.97 5.75 3.81
C ILE A 117 -25.30 5.21 3.26
N ALA A 118 -26.42 5.57 3.89
CA ALA A 118 -27.75 5.17 3.46
C ALA A 118 -28.65 6.40 3.34
N SER A 119 -29.40 6.47 2.24
CA SER A 119 -30.35 7.55 1.94
C SER A 119 -31.50 6.99 1.10
N PHE A 120 -32.71 7.32 1.46
CA PHE A 120 -33.97 6.87 0.84
C PHE A 120 -34.78 8.09 0.43
N ASN A 121 -34.26 8.87 -0.49
CA ASN A 121 -34.85 10.15 -0.94
C ASN A 121 -35.69 10.01 -2.22
N ASP A 122 -35.83 8.82 -2.77
CA ASP A 122 -36.67 8.55 -3.94
C ASP A 122 -37.75 7.53 -3.60
N PRO A 123 -39.01 7.70 -4.07
CA PRO A 123 -40.09 6.74 -3.86
C PRO A 123 -39.75 5.31 -4.27
N ALA A 124 -38.87 5.12 -5.26
CA ALA A 124 -38.41 3.81 -5.69
C ALA A 124 -37.61 3.02 -4.63
N TYR A 125 -37.07 3.71 -3.61
CA TYR A 125 -36.30 3.09 -2.53
C TYR A 125 -37.17 2.75 -1.30
N LEU A 126 -38.45 3.12 -1.32
CA LEU A 126 -39.38 2.86 -0.21
C LEU A 126 -39.91 1.44 -0.30
N SER A 127 -39.98 0.75 0.84
CA SER A 127 -40.46 -0.63 0.93
C SER A 127 -41.42 -0.77 2.11
N TYR A 128 -42.45 -1.57 1.94
CA TYR A 128 -43.45 -1.87 2.99
C TYR A 128 -44.08 -0.63 3.64
N GLY A 129 -44.26 0.46 2.89
CA GLY A 129 -44.83 1.72 3.40
C GLY A 129 -43.91 2.52 4.30
N LYS A 130 -42.66 2.07 4.50
CA LYS A 130 -41.63 2.76 5.30
C LYS A 130 -41.12 4.01 4.58
N LYS A 131 -40.85 5.06 5.37
CA LYS A 131 -40.35 6.34 4.84
C LYS A 131 -38.92 6.57 5.29
N GLN A 132 -38.11 7.14 4.41
CA GLN A 132 -36.74 7.59 4.72
C GLN A 132 -35.93 6.58 5.56
N GLY A 133 -35.38 7.01 6.71
CA GLY A 133 -34.55 6.21 7.61
C GLY A 133 -35.24 4.97 8.19
N GLU A 134 -36.56 4.85 8.14
CA GLU A 134 -37.26 3.63 8.56
C GLU A 134 -36.89 2.41 7.70
N ASN A 135 -36.41 2.61 6.48
CA ASN A 135 -35.90 1.53 5.60
C ASN A 135 -34.54 0.97 6.04
N ALA A 136 -33.77 1.73 6.81
CA ALA A 136 -32.55 1.31 7.49
C ALA A 136 -32.54 1.92 8.90
N PRO A 137 -33.37 1.38 9.83
CA PRO A 137 -33.62 1.99 11.11
C PRO A 137 -32.40 1.93 12.00
N ILE A 138 -31.77 3.07 12.24
CA ILE A 138 -30.74 3.27 13.26
C ILE A 138 -31.17 4.39 14.21
N SER A 139 -30.78 4.28 15.46
CA SER A 139 -31.10 5.33 16.42
C SER A 139 -30.37 6.64 16.09
N LYS A 140 -30.93 7.76 16.50
CA LYS A 140 -30.29 9.08 16.36
C LYS A 140 -28.90 9.07 16.96
N TYR A 141 -28.74 8.47 18.16
CA TYR A 141 -27.45 8.32 18.84
C TYR A 141 -26.46 7.46 18.03
N ALA A 142 -26.88 6.29 17.56
CA ALA A 142 -26.00 5.42 16.78
C ALA A 142 -25.58 6.09 15.45
N SER A 143 -26.49 6.83 14.80
CA SER A 143 -26.17 7.63 13.61
C SER A 143 -25.11 8.68 13.90
N PHE A 144 -25.24 9.41 14.99
CA PHE A 144 -24.28 10.40 15.43
C PHE A 144 -22.92 9.76 15.78
N ALA A 145 -22.93 8.74 16.64
CA ALA A 145 -21.70 8.11 17.16
C ALA A 145 -20.82 7.54 16.05
N HIS A 146 -21.37 6.69 15.16
CA HIS A 146 -20.56 6.09 14.10
C HIS A 146 -20.09 7.12 13.07
N THR A 147 -20.89 8.14 12.78
CA THR A 147 -20.52 9.18 11.81
C THR A 147 -19.43 10.09 12.37
N THR A 148 -19.52 10.47 13.65
CA THR A 148 -18.52 11.29 14.32
C THR A 148 -17.18 10.54 14.39
N ALA A 149 -17.20 9.27 14.82
CA ALA A 149 -16.00 8.44 14.87
C ALA A 149 -15.35 8.28 13.47
N LEU A 150 -16.16 8.01 12.43
CA LEU A 150 -15.65 7.86 11.08
C LEU A 150 -15.11 9.18 10.51
N ASN A 151 -15.77 10.31 10.80
CA ASN A 151 -15.28 11.62 10.38
C ASN A 151 -13.95 11.97 11.07
N GLU A 152 -13.76 11.59 12.32
CA GLU A 152 -12.48 11.78 13.03
C GLU A 152 -11.39 10.93 12.42
N LEU A 153 -11.64 9.64 12.17
CA LEU A 153 -10.70 8.76 11.48
C LEU A 153 -10.34 9.28 10.08
N LEU A 154 -11.30 9.85 9.36
CA LEU A 154 -11.09 10.44 8.03
C LEU A 154 -10.32 11.77 8.07
N ARG A 155 -10.40 12.53 9.17
CA ARG A 155 -9.68 13.79 9.35
C ARG A 155 -8.22 13.53 9.75
N ASN A 156 -8.00 12.54 10.61
CA ASN A 156 -6.69 12.26 11.15
C ASN A 156 -5.81 11.55 10.10
N GLU A 157 -4.68 12.19 9.75
CA GLU A 157 -3.73 11.63 8.78
C GLU A 157 -3.03 10.36 9.27
N GLN A 158 -2.96 10.12 10.57
CA GLN A 158 -2.35 8.90 11.14
C GLN A 158 -3.24 7.67 10.97
N THR A 159 -4.55 7.85 10.87
CA THR A 159 -5.53 6.77 10.73
C THR A 159 -6.12 6.65 9.33
N ARG A 160 -5.63 7.46 8.39
CA ARG A 160 -6.10 7.49 7.01
C ARG A 160 -4.96 7.41 6.00
N TYR A 161 -5.23 6.72 4.90
CA TYR A 161 -4.43 6.78 3.69
C TYR A 161 -5.33 6.82 2.45
N THR A 162 -5.06 7.72 1.51
CA THR A 162 -5.87 7.84 0.29
C THR A 162 -5.01 7.52 -0.93
N LEU A 163 -5.50 6.60 -1.77
CA LEU A 163 -4.87 6.26 -3.03
C LEU A 163 -5.92 6.14 -4.14
N GLY A 164 -5.78 6.95 -5.17
CA GLY A 164 -6.82 7.11 -6.18
C GLY A 164 -8.09 7.66 -5.55
N ASP A 165 -9.22 7.00 -5.81
CA ASP A 165 -10.53 7.40 -5.29
C ASP A 165 -10.88 6.74 -3.95
N ILE A 166 -10.02 5.85 -3.42
CA ILE A 166 -10.29 5.13 -2.18
C ILE A 166 -9.56 5.78 -1.02
N SER A 167 -10.32 6.10 0.03
CA SER A 167 -9.79 6.44 1.34
C SER A 167 -9.88 5.21 2.26
N TYR A 168 -8.74 4.75 2.73
CA TYR A 168 -8.62 3.71 3.74
C TYR A 168 -8.52 4.37 5.10
N VAL A 169 -9.38 4.01 6.02
CA VAL A 169 -9.25 4.33 7.45
C VAL A 169 -8.98 3.05 8.23
N PHE A 170 -8.17 3.15 9.25
CA PHE A 170 -7.76 2.01 10.05
C PHE A 170 -7.54 2.42 11.51
N TRP A 171 -7.87 1.51 12.41
CA TRP A 171 -7.76 1.74 13.85
C TRP A 171 -7.62 0.41 14.60
N ASN A 172 -7.07 0.48 15.78
CA ASN A 172 -7.03 -0.63 16.73
C ASN A 172 -8.04 -0.39 17.88
N SER A 173 -8.39 -1.44 18.62
CA SER A 173 -9.35 -1.35 19.72
C SER A 173 -8.81 -0.60 20.95
N ASN A 174 -7.52 -0.34 21.04
CA ASN A 174 -6.90 0.50 22.07
C ASN A 174 -6.55 1.87 21.47
N LEU A 175 -7.38 2.86 21.72
CA LEU A 175 -7.23 4.22 21.20
C LEU A 175 -6.02 4.98 21.80
N ASP A 176 -5.49 4.52 22.93
CA ASP A 176 -4.37 5.17 23.63
C ASP A 176 -3.01 4.84 23.00
N ASP A 177 -2.96 3.93 22.04
CA ASP A 177 -1.72 3.53 21.37
C ASP A 177 -1.76 3.88 19.87
N PRO A 178 -1.45 5.12 19.49
CA PRO A 178 -1.43 5.56 18.10
C PRO A 178 -0.28 4.95 17.28
N SER A 179 0.74 4.41 17.93
CA SER A 179 1.95 3.89 17.26
C SER A 179 1.67 2.71 16.34
N ILE A 180 0.66 1.90 16.65
CA ILE A 180 0.20 0.79 15.82
C ILE A 180 -0.34 1.30 14.49
N ASN A 181 -1.19 2.31 14.53
CA ASN A 181 -1.80 2.89 13.33
C ASN A 181 -0.74 3.54 12.43
N GLU A 182 0.18 4.29 13.02
CA GLU A 182 1.29 4.94 12.30
C GLU A 182 2.20 3.90 11.63
N THR A 183 2.60 2.87 12.39
CA THR A 183 3.43 1.78 11.87
C THR A 183 2.73 1.03 10.74
N PHE A 184 1.44 0.70 10.91
CA PHE A 184 0.64 0.06 9.87
C PHE A 184 0.56 0.91 8.60
N ARG A 185 0.29 2.19 8.73
CA ARG A 185 0.23 3.14 7.62
C ARG A 185 1.54 3.18 6.84
N THR A 186 2.65 3.37 7.55
CA THR A 186 3.97 3.47 6.95
C THR A 186 4.35 2.18 6.23
N VAL A 187 4.20 1.03 6.88
CA VAL A 187 4.64 -0.26 6.32
C VAL A 187 3.74 -0.73 5.18
N THR A 188 2.41 -0.53 5.30
CA THR A 188 1.45 -1.06 4.32
C THR A 188 1.30 -0.16 3.10
N PHE A 189 1.29 1.15 3.29
CA PHE A 189 0.89 2.09 2.26
C PHE A 189 2.01 3.00 1.76
N GLU A 190 2.77 3.61 2.67
CA GLU A 190 3.70 4.67 2.29
C GLU A 190 5.05 4.17 1.83
N GLY A 191 5.55 3.09 2.45
CA GLY A 191 6.95 2.75 2.36
C GLY A 191 7.83 3.83 3.02
N VAL A 192 9.14 3.66 2.97
CA VAL A 192 10.05 4.73 3.38
C VAL A 192 10.42 5.54 2.15
N ARG A 193 10.11 6.81 2.17
CA ARG A 193 10.53 7.76 1.14
C ARG A 193 12.04 7.99 1.26
N ASN A 194 12.80 7.38 0.38
CA ASN A 194 14.12 7.91 0.07
C ASN A 194 13.90 9.10 -0.87
N ASP A 195 13.99 10.33 -0.37
CA ASP A 195 13.78 11.57 -1.12
C ASP A 195 14.67 11.71 -2.38
N GLU A 196 15.71 10.88 -2.50
CA GLU A 196 16.60 10.88 -3.66
C GLU A 196 16.20 9.88 -4.78
N THR A 197 15.20 9.01 -4.59
CA THR A 197 14.81 7.99 -5.56
C THR A 197 13.52 8.27 -6.34
N GLN A 198 12.83 9.38 -6.06
CA GLN A 198 11.59 9.72 -6.79
C GLN A 198 11.80 10.42 -8.14
N GLU A 199 13.00 10.90 -8.46
CA GLU A 199 13.29 11.53 -9.76
C GLU A 199 14.21 10.71 -10.68
N GLN A 200 14.80 9.62 -10.21
CA GLN A 200 15.43 8.63 -11.10
C GLN A 200 14.37 7.61 -11.54
N SER A 201 13.39 8.16 -12.17
CA SER A 201 12.58 7.67 -13.29
C SER A 201 13.17 6.48 -14.03
N ASP A 202 12.31 5.62 -14.33
CA ASP A 202 12.14 4.61 -15.37
C ASP A 202 12.99 4.71 -16.67
N THR A 203 14.06 5.49 -16.71
CA THR A 203 14.92 5.66 -17.90
C THR A 203 16.36 5.15 -17.70
N ASP A 204 16.74 4.65 -16.53
CA ASP A 204 18.11 4.14 -16.32
C ASP A 204 18.26 2.66 -16.63
N ASP A 205 18.08 2.33 -17.89
CA ASP A 205 18.77 1.22 -18.56
C ASP A 205 20.18 1.63 -19.05
N GLU A 206 20.62 2.81 -18.71
CA GLU A 206 22.00 3.18 -18.92
C GLU A 206 22.88 2.52 -17.83
N GLN A 207 23.73 1.58 -18.29
CA GLN A 207 24.90 1.13 -17.54
C GLN A 207 25.51 2.30 -16.77
N PRO A 208 26.01 2.09 -15.53
CA PRO A 208 26.63 3.15 -14.76
C PRO A 208 27.71 3.83 -15.62
N LYS A 209 27.45 5.06 -16.04
CA LYS A 209 28.46 5.88 -16.69
C LYS A 209 29.60 6.00 -15.71
N ARG A 210 30.78 5.49 -16.08
CA ARG A 210 32.04 5.71 -15.37
C ARG A 210 32.31 7.21 -15.30
N ARG A 211 31.65 7.91 -14.37
CA ARG A 211 32.11 9.18 -13.86
C ARG A 211 32.96 8.89 -12.63
N GLY A 212 34.18 9.41 -12.66
CA GLY A 212 35.19 9.16 -11.66
C GLY A 212 34.70 9.35 -10.23
N LYS A 213 35.11 8.38 -9.42
CA LYS A 213 35.29 8.43 -7.98
C LYS A 213 34.24 9.25 -7.16
N SER A 214 33.07 8.70 -6.99
CA SER A 214 32.46 8.57 -5.69
C SER A 214 31.66 7.26 -5.70
N LYS A 215 32.08 6.30 -4.88
CA LYS A 215 31.32 5.09 -4.58
C LYS A 215 30.04 5.57 -3.90
N LYS A 216 28.98 5.86 -4.65
CA LYS A 216 27.62 5.88 -4.08
C LYS A 216 27.33 4.40 -3.80
N LYS A 217 27.54 3.97 -2.54
CA LYS A 217 26.90 2.77 -2.01
C LYS A 217 25.41 2.86 -2.36
N ALA A 218 24.81 1.70 -2.70
CA ALA A 218 23.35 1.58 -2.67
C ALA A 218 22.86 2.27 -1.39
N PRO A 219 21.74 3.03 -1.43
CA PRO A 219 21.24 3.68 -0.24
C PRO A 219 20.99 2.57 0.79
N ASN A 220 21.87 2.48 1.79
CA ASN A 220 21.56 1.70 2.97
C ASN A 220 20.17 2.18 3.42
N PRO A 221 19.28 1.26 3.81
CA PRO A 221 18.03 1.65 4.42
C PRO A 221 18.34 2.74 5.45
N THR A 222 17.67 3.87 5.37
CA THR A 222 17.90 4.97 6.29
C THR A 222 17.69 4.46 7.70
N GLN A 223 18.35 5.06 8.67
CA GLN A 223 18.20 4.68 10.09
C GLN A 223 16.72 4.65 10.50
N ASP A 224 15.89 5.46 9.84
CA ASP A 224 14.45 5.52 10.04
C ASP A 224 13.72 4.27 9.50
N THR A 225 14.16 3.70 8.37
CA THR A 225 13.62 2.43 7.85
C THR A 225 13.82 1.29 8.84
N TYR A 226 15.01 1.18 9.42
CA TYR A 226 15.28 0.15 10.43
C TYR A 226 14.44 0.33 11.69
N LYS A 227 14.28 1.57 12.17
CA LYS A 227 13.43 1.85 13.33
C LYS A 227 11.97 1.44 13.11
N VAL A 228 11.42 1.79 11.94
CA VAL A 228 10.05 1.41 11.57
C VAL A 228 9.91 -0.11 11.48
N LEU A 229 10.86 -0.82 10.88
CA LEU A 229 10.85 -2.27 10.79
C LEU A 229 11.00 -2.95 12.16
N GLU A 230 11.86 -2.43 13.02
CA GLU A 230 12.02 -2.92 14.40
C GLU A 230 10.72 -2.75 15.21
N GLN A 231 10.09 -1.59 15.11
CA GLN A 231 8.79 -1.33 15.74
C GLN A 231 7.71 -2.26 15.17
N PHE A 232 7.67 -2.44 13.85
CA PHE A 232 6.75 -3.35 13.19
C PHE A 232 6.94 -4.80 13.66
N LYS A 233 8.19 -5.28 13.75
CA LYS A 233 8.50 -6.62 14.25
C LYS A 233 8.14 -6.78 15.73
N ALA A 234 8.33 -5.73 16.54
CA ALA A 234 7.94 -5.73 17.95
C ALA A 234 6.42 -5.88 18.12
N ILE A 235 5.63 -5.14 17.33
CA ILE A 235 4.15 -5.21 17.33
C ILE A 235 3.67 -6.58 16.82
N ARG A 236 4.27 -7.10 15.78
CA ARG A 236 3.95 -8.42 15.22
C ARG A 236 4.18 -9.55 16.22
N GLY A 237 5.00 -9.34 17.22
CA GLY A 237 5.49 -10.38 18.14
C GLY A 237 6.70 -11.11 17.57
N ASN A 238 7.72 -11.26 18.43
CA ASN A 238 9.02 -11.84 18.04
C ASN A 238 8.91 -13.38 17.99
N ARG A 239 8.25 -13.94 16.97
CA ARG A 239 7.99 -15.38 16.82
C ARG A 239 9.24 -16.27 16.76
N GLY A 240 10.46 -15.66 16.73
CA GLY A 240 11.73 -16.38 16.63
C GLY A 240 12.43 -16.72 17.95
N LYS A 241 12.00 -16.21 19.11
CA LYS A 241 12.73 -16.34 20.38
C LYS A 241 11.91 -16.91 21.56
N GLY A 242 10.88 -17.72 21.29
CA GLY A 242 10.22 -18.52 22.33
C GLY A 242 9.30 -17.80 23.31
N GLN A 243 9.04 -16.51 23.12
CA GLN A 243 8.02 -15.76 23.86
C GLN A 243 6.94 -15.32 22.86
N HIS A 244 5.82 -16.03 22.87
CA HIS A 244 4.63 -15.67 22.09
C HIS A 244 3.86 -14.57 22.85
N TRP A 245 4.12 -13.32 22.49
CA TRP A 245 3.19 -12.23 22.77
C TRP A 245 2.40 -12.01 21.48
N GLU A 246 1.24 -12.62 21.36
CA GLU A 246 0.30 -12.30 20.30
C GLU A 246 -0.47 -11.07 20.75
N ASP A 247 -0.46 -10.03 19.94
CA ASP A 247 -1.27 -8.85 20.16
C ASP A 247 -2.71 -9.16 19.74
N GLU A 248 -3.54 -9.55 20.71
CA GLU A 248 -4.94 -9.93 20.50
C GLU A 248 -5.87 -8.72 20.32
N ARG A 249 -5.35 -7.49 20.43
CA ARG A 249 -6.16 -6.29 20.17
C ARG A 249 -6.75 -6.36 18.77
N GLN A 250 -8.02 -5.99 18.67
CA GLN A 250 -8.69 -5.98 17.36
C GLN A 250 -8.18 -4.82 16.52
N PHE A 251 -7.96 -5.08 15.24
CA PHE A 251 -7.56 -4.12 14.23
C PHE A 251 -8.57 -4.13 13.09
N TYR A 252 -8.92 -2.95 12.62
CA TYR A 252 -9.93 -2.75 11.61
C TYR A 252 -9.39 -1.92 10.45
N VAL A 253 -9.78 -2.26 9.23
CA VAL A 253 -9.48 -1.49 8.02
C VAL A 253 -10.76 -1.34 7.21
N LEU A 254 -11.14 -0.09 6.93
CA LEU A 254 -12.28 0.27 6.11
C LEU A 254 -11.83 1.08 4.90
N GLY A 255 -12.09 0.57 3.70
CA GLY A 255 -11.89 1.31 2.45
C GLY A 255 -13.22 1.89 1.94
N LEU A 256 -13.26 3.17 1.65
CA LEU A 256 -14.45 3.83 1.15
C LEU A 256 -14.14 4.81 0.01
N THR A 257 -15.13 5.02 -0.84
CA THR A 257 -15.09 6.07 -1.86
C THR A 257 -16.21 7.08 -1.59
N ALA A 258 -15.90 8.35 -1.82
CA ALA A 258 -16.85 9.43 -1.71
C ALA A 258 -17.18 9.99 -3.11
N GLY A 259 -18.46 10.12 -3.36
CA GLY A 259 -19.02 10.73 -4.56
C GLY A 259 -20.33 11.38 -4.18
N GLY A 260 -21.39 11.18 -4.96
CA GLY A 260 -22.75 11.56 -4.56
C GLY A 260 -23.27 10.80 -3.32
N ARG A 261 -22.62 9.70 -2.97
CA ARG A 261 -22.86 8.87 -1.76
C ARG A 261 -21.57 8.21 -1.32
N ILE A 262 -21.51 7.76 -0.06
CA ILE A 262 -20.43 6.91 0.44
C ILE A 262 -20.66 5.48 -0.02
N THR A 263 -19.60 4.89 -0.57
CA THR A 263 -19.60 3.47 -0.95
C THR A 263 -18.48 2.75 -0.21
N ILE A 264 -18.82 1.73 0.55
CA ILE A 264 -17.85 0.85 1.20
C ILE A 264 -17.27 -0.07 0.13
N LYS A 265 -15.96 -0.02 -0.04
CA LYS A 265 -15.19 -0.81 -1.01
C LYS A 265 -14.50 -2.00 -0.38
N TYR A 266 -14.10 -1.85 0.88
CA TYR A 266 -13.33 -2.86 1.58
C TYR A 266 -13.62 -2.83 3.07
N TRP A 267 -13.66 -4.00 3.69
CA TRP A 267 -13.71 -4.17 5.12
C TRP A 267 -12.85 -5.36 5.54
N GLN A 268 -11.94 -5.13 6.48
CA GLN A 268 -11.13 -6.17 7.10
C GLN A 268 -11.13 -5.99 8.61
N GLN A 269 -11.26 -7.10 9.31
CA GLN A 269 -11.13 -7.21 10.75
C GLN A 269 -10.23 -8.40 11.08
N GLY A 270 -9.45 -8.28 12.14
CA GLY A 270 -8.59 -9.35 12.67
C GLY A 270 -7.84 -8.85 13.88
N THR A 271 -7.02 -9.68 14.48
CA THR A 271 -6.10 -9.21 15.52
C THR A 271 -4.96 -8.39 14.91
N VAL A 272 -4.34 -7.52 15.69
CA VAL A 272 -3.14 -6.77 15.27
C VAL A 272 -2.08 -7.75 14.76
N SER A 273 -1.83 -8.83 15.52
CA SER A 273 -0.83 -9.85 15.13
C SER A 273 -1.15 -10.47 13.76
N GLU A 274 -2.40 -10.88 13.51
CA GLU A 274 -2.80 -11.47 12.22
C GLU A 274 -2.63 -10.52 11.04
N ILE A 275 -3.08 -9.28 11.19
CA ILE A 275 -2.99 -8.28 10.12
C ILE A 275 -1.53 -7.94 9.83
N PHE A 276 -0.72 -7.76 10.87
CA PHE A 276 0.70 -7.46 10.71
C PHE A 276 1.49 -8.65 10.13
N ASP A 277 1.13 -9.88 10.45
CA ASP A 277 1.72 -11.07 9.81
C ASP A 277 1.46 -11.10 8.30
N ARG A 278 0.24 -10.78 7.86
CA ARG A 278 -0.11 -10.73 6.44
C ARG A 278 0.63 -9.62 5.70
N VAL A 279 0.78 -8.45 6.34
CA VAL A 279 1.58 -7.34 5.80
C VAL A 279 3.05 -7.73 5.71
N TYR A 280 3.62 -8.37 6.75
CA TYR A 280 5.01 -8.86 6.71
C TYR A 280 5.22 -9.87 5.59
N GLN A 281 4.29 -10.81 5.43
CA GLN A 281 4.35 -11.78 4.34
C GLN A 281 4.31 -11.10 2.97
N HIS A 282 3.58 -10.00 2.84
CA HIS A 282 3.60 -9.20 1.61
C HIS A 282 5.00 -8.61 1.33
N LEU A 283 5.69 -8.10 2.35
CA LEU A 283 7.05 -7.58 2.18
C LEU A 283 8.03 -8.68 1.78
N VAL A 284 7.97 -9.84 2.43
CA VAL A 284 8.80 -11.02 2.10
C VAL A 284 8.52 -11.54 0.69
N ASP A 285 7.25 -11.59 0.29
CA ASP A 285 6.87 -12.05 -1.04
C ASP A 285 7.50 -11.20 -2.14
N MET A 286 7.58 -9.88 -1.94
CA MET A 286 8.14 -8.94 -2.90
C MET A 286 9.65 -8.68 -2.71
N ASN A 287 10.27 -9.26 -1.67
CA ASN A 287 11.70 -9.11 -1.44
C ASN A 287 12.49 -9.87 -2.51
N ILE A 288 13.38 -9.18 -3.20
CA ILE A 288 14.21 -9.72 -4.28
C ILE A 288 15.57 -9.05 -4.24
N VAL A 289 16.59 -9.76 -4.69
CA VAL A 289 17.95 -9.25 -4.80
C VAL A 289 17.99 -7.90 -5.54
N SER A 290 18.66 -6.91 -4.95
CA SER A 290 18.86 -5.61 -5.58
C SER A 290 19.97 -5.66 -6.66
N TRP A 291 20.05 -4.60 -7.48
CA TRP A 291 21.03 -4.54 -8.59
C TRP A 291 22.49 -4.62 -8.15
N ASP A 292 22.81 -4.25 -6.92
CA ASP A 292 24.15 -4.40 -6.32
C ASP A 292 24.41 -5.79 -5.73
N GLY A 293 23.46 -6.71 -5.89
CA GLY A 293 23.55 -8.08 -5.40
C GLY A 293 23.26 -8.23 -3.91
N PHE A 294 22.76 -7.17 -3.25
CA PHE A 294 22.40 -7.23 -1.84
C PHE A 294 21.01 -7.84 -1.64
N VAL A 295 20.87 -8.68 -0.62
CA VAL A 295 19.60 -9.23 -0.12
C VAL A 295 19.61 -9.12 1.39
N ASP A 296 18.57 -8.52 1.95
CA ASP A 296 18.31 -8.56 3.38
C ASP A 296 17.08 -9.45 3.63
N GLU A 297 17.32 -10.64 4.15
CA GLU A 297 16.25 -11.61 4.44
C GLU A 297 15.46 -11.21 5.68
N GLU A 298 16.12 -10.59 6.64
CA GLU A 298 15.52 -10.19 7.90
C GLU A 298 14.74 -8.88 7.78
N ASN A 299 15.20 -7.97 6.91
CA ASN A 299 14.64 -6.63 6.75
C ASN A 299 14.23 -6.39 5.29
N PRO A 300 13.10 -6.95 4.84
CA PRO A 300 12.61 -6.74 3.49
C PRO A 300 12.35 -5.24 3.24
N PRO A 301 12.61 -4.75 2.02
CA PRO A 301 12.43 -3.34 1.70
C PRO A 301 10.97 -2.91 1.85
N LEU A 302 10.75 -1.74 2.45
CA LEU A 302 9.42 -1.13 2.59
C LEU A 302 9.03 -0.46 1.27
N ARG A 303 8.26 -1.17 0.46
CA ARG A 303 7.80 -0.68 -0.85
C ARG A 303 6.42 -0.04 -0.73
N SER A 304 6.30 1.22 -1.15
CA SER A 304 5.02 1.92 -1.08
C SER A 304 3.98 1.30 -2.02
N LEU A 305 2.73 1.25 -1.58
CA LEU A 305 1.61 0.85 -2.44
C LEU A 305 1.50 1.74 -3.68
N TYR A 306 1.76 3.05 -3.52
CA TYR A 306 1.83 3.99 -4.64
C TYR A 306 2.90 3.57 -5.67
N GLY A 307 4.11 3.21 -5.21
CA GLY A 307 5.20 2.74 -6.07
C GLY A 307 4.83 1.47 -6.82
N ILE A 308 4.22 0.49 -6.13
CA ILE A 308 3.75 -0.76 -6.75
C ILE A 308 2.76 -0.44 -7.88
N VAL A 309 1.71 0.33 -7.59
CA VAL A 309 0.67 0.67 -8.57
C VAL A 309 1.24 1.50 -9.73
N LYS A 310 2.10 2.48 -9.43
CA LYS A 310 2.76 3.31 -10.44
C LYS A 310 3.63 2.48 -11.38
N SER A 311 4.37 1.50 -10.86
CA SER A 311 5.30 0.67 -11.65
C SER A 311 4.60 -0.17 -12.72
N VAL A 312 3.32 -0.48 -12.52
CA VAL A 312 2.51 -1.28 -13.45
C VAL A 312 1.47 -0.47 -14.23
N SER A 313 1.25 0.80 -13.86
CA SER A 313 0.29 1.67 -14.53
C SER A 313 0.87 2.28 -15.80
N THR A 314 0.03 2.50 -16.82
CA THR A 314 0.43 3.21 -18.03
C THR A 314 0.67 4.68 -17.70
N PRO A 315 1.75 5.31 -18.20
CA PRO A 315 1.97 6.73 -18.00
C PRO A 315 0.77 7.52 -18.58
N SER A 316 0.05 8.19 -17.70
CA SER A 316 -1.07 9.05 -18.03
C SER A 316 -0.79 10.44 -17.50
N LYS A 317 -1.30 11.48 -18.19
CA LYS A 317 -1.25 12.86 -17.67
C LYS A 317 -2.14 13.04 -16.43
N SER A 318 -3.05 12.11 -16.17
CA SER A 318 -3.86 12.06 -14.96
C SER A 318 -3.25 11.08 -13.96
N SER A 319 -3.07 11.50 -12.73
CA SER A 319 -2.58 10.66 -11.63
C SER A 319 -3.60 9.62 -11.13
N THR A 320 -4.68 9.40 -11.86
CA THR A 320 -5.75 8.47 -11.50
C THR A 320 -5.34 7.03 -11.79
N PHE A 321 -5.20 6.24 -10.75
CA PHE A 321 -5.01 4.80 -10.87
C PHE A 321 -6.36 4.09 -11.01
N ALA A 322 -6.35 2.90 -11.63
CA ALA A 322 -7.55 2.08 -11.69
C ALA A 322 -7.97 1.66 -10.26
N THR A 323 -9.06 2.23 -9.76
CA THR A 323 -9.59 2.02 -8.40
C THR A 323 -9.71 0.54 -8.04
N ASN A 324 -10.18 -0.29 -8.99
CA ASN A 324 -10.35 -1.73 -8.79
C ASN A 324 -8.99 -2.44 -8.60
N LEU A 325 -7.93 -2.01 -9.27
CA LEU A 325 -6.60 -2.60 -9.10
C LEU A 325 -6.05 -2.28 -7.71
N VAL A 326 -6.14 -1.03 -7.27
CA VAL A 326 -5.74 -0.60 -5.93
C VAL A 326 -6.47 -1.41 -4.86
N GLN A 327 -7.79 -1.49 -4.96
CA GLN A 327 -8.63 -2.25 -4.04
C GLN A 327 -8.18 -3.72 -3.96
N SER A 328 -8.03 -4.39 -5.11
CA SER A 328 -7.66 -5.81 -5.15
C SER A 328 -6.26 -6.09 -4.61
N ILE A 329 -5.31 -5.16 -4.77
CA ILE A 329 -3.97 -5.30 -4.18
C ILE A 329 -4.06 -5.20 -2.65
N VAL A 330 -4.74 -4.18 -2.12
CA VAL A 330 -4.91 -4.01 -0.66
C VAL A 330 -5.64 -5.21 -0.06
N GLU A 331 -6.70 -5.68 -0.72
CA GLU A 331 -7.41 -6.91 -0.32
C GLU A 331 -6.46 -8.11 -0.24
N SER A 332 -5.62 -8.31 -1.26
CA SER A 332 -4.64 -9.40 -1.26
C SER A 332 -3.58 -9.26 -0.17
N ILE A 333 -3.13 -8.04 0.13
CA ILE A 333 -2.17 -7.79 1.21
C ILE A 333 -2.79 -8.19 2.55
N LEU A 334 -3.98 -7.67 2.85
CA LEU A 334 -4.60 -7.80 4.17
C LEU A 334 -5.30 -9.13 4.41
N SER A 335 -5.77 -9.81 3.37
CA SER A 335 -6.38 -11.15 3.47
C SER A 335 -5.36 -12.29 3.39
N GLY A 336 -4.18 -12.04 2.79
CA GLY A 336 -3.20 -13.08 2.47
C GLY A 336 -3.53 -13.88 1.20
N ASN A 337 -4.61 -13.56 0.50
CA ASN A 337 -5.02 -14.20 -0.75
C ASN A 337 -4.01 -13.95 -1.89
N PRO A 338 -4.05 -14.72 -2.98
CA PRO A 338 -3.21 -14.49 -4.15
C PRO A 338 -3.37 -13.06 -4.66
N TYR A 339 -2.29 -12.47 -5.17
CA TYR A 339 -2.40 -11.17 -5.85
C TYR A 339 -3.31 -11.27 -7.06
N PRO A 340 -4.03 -10.20 -7.42
CA PRO A 340 -4.94 -10.22 -8.55
C PRO A 340 -4.18 -10.47 -9.86
N MET A 341 -4.75 -11.29 -10.73
CA MET A 341 -4.18 -11.56 -12.06
C MET A 341 -3.99 -10.27 -12.87
N THR A 342 -4.81 -9.26 -12.61
CA THR A 342 -4.70 -7.93 -13.24
C THR A 342 -3.39 -7.23 -12.87
N LEU A 343 -2.88 -7.38 -11.65
CA LEU A 343 -1.56 -6.86 -11.25
C LEU A 343 -0.44 -7.56 -12.02
N GLN A 344 -0.48 -8.88 -12.07
CA GLN A 344 0.50 -9.71 -12.77
C GLN A 344 0.52 -9.36 -14.28
N GLN A 345 -0.64 -9.31 -14.92
CA GLN A 345 -0.78 -8.96 -16.34
C GLN A 345 -0.30 -7.53 -16.63
N ALA A 346 -0.68 -6.57 -15.78
CA ALA A 346 -0.23 -5.17 -15.92
C ALA A 346 1.29 -5.06 -15.81
N CYS A 347 1.90 -5.80 -14.87
CA CYS A 347 3.35 -5.85 -14.71
C CYS A 347 4.05 -6.40 -15.96
N ILE A 348 3.60 -7.54 -16.50
CA ILE A 348 4.15 -8.13 -17.73
C ILE A 348 3.96 -7.19 -18.92
N ASN A 349 2.79 -6.57 -19.08
CA ASN A 349 2.54 -5.60 -20.16
C ASN A 349 3.50 -4.42 -20.08
N ARG A 350 3.75 -3.89 -18.88
CA ARG A 350 4.71 -2.78 -18.70
C ARG A 350 6.15 -3.21 -19.02
N ILE A 351 6.58 -4.38 -18.56
CA ILE A 351 7.90 -4.93 -18.90
C ILE A 351 8.05 -5.06 -20.41
N THR A 352 7.03 -5.56 -21.09
CA THR A 352 7.04 -5.74 -22.55
C THR A 352 7.07 -4.41 -23.30
N GLN A 353 6.31 -3.41 -22.86
CA GLN A 353 6.28 -2.08 -23.47
C GLN A 353 7.59 -1.30 -23.27
N GLU A 354 8.12 -1.30 -22.06
CA GLU A 354 9.33 -0.58 -21.70
C GLU A 354 10.60 -1.39 -21.93
N ARG A 355 10.44 -2.70 -22.18
CA ARG A 355 11.56 -3.64 -22.39
C ARG A 355 12.52 -3.68 -21.20
N THR A 356 12.01 -3.44 -20.00
CA THR A 356 12.79 -3.33 -18.77
C THR A 356 12.15 -4.11 -17.64
N VAL A 357 12.93 -5.01 -17.05
CA VAL A 357 12.56 -5.71 -15.82
C VAL A 357 13.25 -5.01 -14.66
N SER A 358 12.58 -4.03 -14.05
CA SER A 358 13.10 -3.36 -12.85
C SER A 358 13.02 -4.28 -11.63
N GLU A 359 13.79 -3.96 -10.59
CA GLU A 359 13.78 -4.68 -9.31
C GLU A 359 12.36 -4.79 -8.73
N LEU A 360 11.61 -3.68 -8.69
CA LEU A 360 10.24 -3.68 -8.19
C LEU A 360 9.32 -4.58 -9.01
N ARG A 361 9.41 -4.54 -10.34
CA ARG A 361 8.60 -5.41 -11.21
C ARG A 361 8.95 -6.88 -11.05
N ALA A 362 10.24 -7.21 -10.95
CA ALA A 362 10.68 -8.57 -10.66
C ALA A 362 10.16 -9.05 -9.29
N GLY A 363 10.19 -8.19 -8.26
CA GLY A 363 9.61 -8.47 -6.96
C GLY A 363 8.10 -8.69 -7.00
N ILE A 364 7.35 -7.88 -7.78
CA ILE A 364 5.90 -8.07 -7.99
C ILE A 364 5.61 -9.44 -8.63
N LEU A 365 6.34 -9.80 -9.70
CA LEU A 365 6.16 -11.09 -10.38
C LEU A 365 6.49 -12.26 -9.45
N LYS A 366 7.61 -12.18 -8.70
CA LYS A 366 7.98 -13.16 -7.68
C LYS A 366 6.89 -13.29 -6.62
N GLY A 367 6.37 -12.19 -6.09
CA GLY A 367 5.30 -12.18 -5.10
C GLY A 367 4.01 -12.85 -5.62
N CYS A 368 3.64 -12.60 -6.88
CA CYS A 368 2.50 -13.27 -7.51
C CYS A 368 2.68 -14.79 -7.57
N ILE A 369 3.86 -15.26 -7.97
CA ILE A 369 4.18 -16.70 -8.05
C ILE A 369 4.21 -17.32 -6.65
N ASN A 370 4.92 -16.73 -5.69
CA ASN A 370 5.11 -17.29 -4.36
C ASN A 370 3.79 -17.42 -3.59
N ARG A 371 2.87 -16.44 -3.67
CA ARG A 371 1.55 -16.58 -3.07
C ARG A 371 0.71 -17.69 -3.69
N LYS A 372 0.72 -17.81 -5.01
CA LYS A 372 0.05 -18.92 -5.70
C LYS A 372 0.66 -20.26 -5.31
N ALA A 373 1.98 -20.35 -5.23
CA ALA A 373 2.70 -21.56 -4.83
C ALA A 373 2.29 -22.04 -3.43
N ARG A 374 2.24 -21.13 -2.45
CA ARG A 374 1.81 -21.46 -1.09
C ARG A 374 0.36 -21.89 -0.98
N ILE A 375 -0.54 -21.24 -1.70
CA ILE A 375 -1.98 -21.48 -1.58
C ILE A 375 -2.41 -22.69 -2.41
N TYR A 376 -1.99 -22.75 -3.67
CA TYR A 376 -2.45 -23.80 -4.59
C TYR A 376 -1.49 -25.00 -4.68
N LYS A 377 -0.25 -24.87 -4.20
CA LYS A 377 0.79 -25.93 -4.20
C LYS A 377 1.09 -26.54 -5.57
N GLN A 378 0.82 -25.79 -6.64
CA GLN A 378 1.06 -26.20 -8.02
C GLN A 378 2.40 -25.72 -8.57
N LEU A 379 3.01 -24.73 -7.93
CA LEU A 379 4.30 -24.13 -8.29
C LEU A 379 5.25 -24.23 -7.10
N LYS A 380 6.54 -24.18 -7.37
CA LYS A 380 7.58 -23.97 -6.33
C LYS A 380 7.74 -22.49 -6.07
N GLU A 381 7.91 -22.11 -4.81
CA GLU A 381 8.26 -20.73 -4.46
C GLU A 381 9.64 -20.38 -5.04
N LEU A 382 9.77 -19.13 -5.47
CA LEU A 382 11.01 -18.56 -5.97
C LEU A 382 11.81 -17.96 -4.80
N ASP A 383 13.11 -18.19 -4.81
CA ASP A 383 14.04 -17.57 -3.87
C ASP A 383 14.18 -16.06 -4.14
N MET A 384 14.78 -15.34 -3.21
CA MET A 384 15.04 -13.91 -3.35
C MET A 384 16.16 -13.60 -4.35
N ALA A 385 17.09 -14.53 -4.53
CA ALA A 385 18.22 -14.44 -5.46
C ALA A 385 18.21 -15.63 -6.43
N LEU A 386 19.20 -15.71 -7.29
CA LEU A 386 19.33 -16.76 -8.30
C LEU A 386 19.35 -18.17 -7.68
N ASP A 387 18.29 -18.95 -7.94
CA ASP A 387 18.25 -20.38 -7.67
C ASP A 387 18.89 -21.14 -8.85
N LYS A 388 20.12 -21.62 -8.65
CA LYS A 388 20.84 -22.37 -9.67
C LYS A 388 20.29 -23.78 -9.91
N GLN A 389 19.47 -24.30 -8.98
CA GLN A 389 18.90 -25.64 -9.05
C GLN A 389 17.45 -25.61 -9.58
N ASN A 390 16.93 -24.45 -9.90
CA ASN A 390 15.57 -24.32 -10.43
C ASN A 390 15.50 -24.87 -11.86
N ASP A 391 14.76 -25.95 -12.04
CA ASP A 391 14.59 -26.69 -13.29
C ASP A 391 13.35 -26.26 -14.10
N ASN A 392 12.61 -25.27 -13.64
CA ASN A 392 11.44 -24.77 -14.37
C ASN A 392 11.83 -24.17 -15.71
N ILE A 393 11.29 -24.72 -16.80
CA ILE A 393 11.69 -24.34 -18.17
C ILE A 393 11.48 -22.85 -18.48
N ALA A 394 10.47 -22.21 -17.93
CA ALA A 394 10.22 -20.78 -18.14
C ALA A 394 11.24 -19.91 -17.39
N TYR A 395 11.59 -20.30 -16.15
CA TYR A 395 12.65 -19.65 -15.38
C TYR A 395 14.00 -19.82 -16.07
N LEU A 396 14.33 -21.03 -16.54
CA LEU A 396 15.57 -21.32 -17.29
C LEU A 396 15.63 -20.55 -18.62
N ALA A 397 14.50 -20.43 -19.34
CA ALA A 397 14.43 -19.62 -20.56
C ALA A 397 14.73 -18.13 -20.28
N GLY A 398 14.25 -17.60 -19.16
CA GLY A 398 14.58 -16.24 -18.71
C GLY A 398 16.06 -16.07 -18.40
N ARG A 399 16.66 -17.00 -17.65
CA ARG A 399 18.11 -17.04 -17.37
C ARG A 399 18.91 -17.09 -18.67
N LEU A 400 18.57 -18.02 -19.55
CA LEU A 400 19.22 -18.16 -20.86
C LEU A 400 19.15 -16.87 -21.67
N PHE A 401 17.99 -16.24 -21.73
CA PHE A 401 17.81 -14.97 -22.45
C PHE A 401 18.72 -13.86 -21.91
N ALA A 402 18.90 -13.78 -20.58
CA ALA A 402 19.81 -12.81 -19.95
C ALA A 402 21.28 -13.04 -20.35
N VAL A 403 21.74 -14.30 -20.37
CA VAL A 403 23.11 -14.64 -20.79
C VAL A 403 23.31 -14.34 -22.28
N LEU A 404 22.34 -14.66 -23.14
CA LEU A 404 22.40 -14.36 -24.58
C LEU A 404 22.45 -12.85 -24.84
N GLU A 405 21.70 -12.05 -24.06
CA GLU A 405 21.80 -10.57 -24.12
C GLU A 405 23.20 -10.10 -23.75
N GLN A 406 23.75 -10.61 -22.66
CA GLN A 406 25.09 -10.24 -22.18
C GLN A 406 26.18 -10.60 -23.21
N ILE A 407 26.10 -11.77 -23.82
CA ILE A 407 27.02 -12.19 -24.91
C ILE A 407 26.95 -11.18 -26.07
N GLN A 408 25.76 -10.79 -26.49
CA GLN A 408 25.60 -9.79 -27.57
C GLN A 408 26.22 -8.45 -27.17
N GLN A 409 25.88 -7.93 -25.99
CA GLN A 409 26.37 -6.64 -25.51
C GLN A 409 27.90 -6.62 -25.36
N ALA A 410 28.47 -7.68 -24.78
CA ALA A 410 29.91 -7.81 -24.60
C ALA A 410 30.67 -7.84 -25.95
N SER A 411 30.10 -8.52 -26.96
CA SER A 411 30.72 -8.65 -28.31
C SER A 411 30.61 -7.38 -29.14
N LEU A 412 29.49 -6.65 -29.05
CA LEU A 412 29.22 -5.47 -29.89
C LEU A 412 29.69 -4.17 -29.24
N GLY A 413 29.91 -4.16 -27.92
CA GLY A 413 30.31 -2.97 -27.16
C GLY A 413 29.22 -1.93 -27.04
N LYS A 414 29.58 -0.70 -26.62
CA LYS A 414 28.64 0.38 -26.24
C LYS A 414 27.87 1.04 -27.42
N GLY A 415 28.13 0.64 -28.67
CA GLY A 415 27.54 1.25 -29.87
C GLY A 415 26.30 0.54 -30.42
N VAL A 416 25.67 -0.35 -29.64
CA VAL A 416 24.50 -1.11 -30.11
C VAL A 416 23.24 -0.30 -29.99
N ASN A 417 22.60 0.01 -31.10
CA ASN A 417 21.33 0.76 -31.14
C ASN A 417 20.12 -0.04 -30.61
N ALA A 418 20.19 -1.38 -30.65
CA ALA A 418 19.13 -2.25 -30.13
C ALA A 418 19.68 -3.63 -29.78
N THR A 419 19.42 -4.09 -28.57
CA THR A 419 19.81 -5.42 -28.09
C THR A 419 18.78 -6.49 -28.48
N ILE A 420 19.07 -7.76 -28.21
CA ILE A 420 18.07 -8.83 -28.37
C ILE A 420 16.86 -8.58 -27.46
N ARG A 421 17.02 -7.95 -26.31
CA ARG A 421 15.95 -7.55 -25.42
C ARG A 421 14.95 -6.65 -26.16
N ASP A 422 15.43 -5.61 -26.84
CA ASP A 422 14.59 -4.66 -27.53
C ASP A 422 13.75 -5.28 -28.66
N ARG A 423 14.26 -6.35 -29.25
CA ARG A 423 13.64 -6.99 -30.42
C ARG A 423 12.87 -8.26 -30.09
N PHE A 424 13.31 -9.02 -29.11
CA PHE A 424 12.85 -10.39 -28.92
C PHE A 424 12.29 -10.70 -27.53
N TYR A 425 12.40 -9.79 -26.53
CA TYR A 425 11.91 -10.07 -25.17
C TYR A 425 10.43 -10.49 -25.17
N ALA A 426 9.57 -9.73 -25.84
CA ALA A 426 8.14 -10.02 -25.91
C ALA A 426 7.86 -11.41 -26.52
N SER A 427 8.57 -11.77 -27.59
CA SER A 427 8.40 -13.06 -28.26
C SER A 427 9.02 -14.20 -27.46
N ALA A 428 10.17 -13.99 -26.81
CA ALA A 428 10.84 -14.99 -26.01
C ALA A 428 10.05 -15.32 -24.74
N SER A 429 9.44 -14.32 -24.11
CA SER A 429 8.60 -14.49 -22.92
C SER A 429 7.20 -15.04 -23.20
N THR A 430 6.72 -15.02 -24.45
CA THR A 430 5.37 -15.53 -24.79
C THR A 430 5.38 -16.78 -25.66
N ARG A 431 6.31 -16.87 -26.62
CA ARG A 431 6.43 -17.96 -27.62
C ARG A 431 7.88 -18.40 -27.76
N PRO A 432 8.47 -19.01 -26.70
CA PRO A 432 9.91 -19.27 -26.66
C PRO A 432 10.41 -20.18 -27.78
N ASN A 433 9.62 -21.17 -28.20
CA ASN A 433 10.02 -22.08 -29.28
C ASN A 433 10.29 -21.37 -30.63
N MET A 434 9.65 -20.23 -30.85
CA MET A 434 9.81 -19.46 -32.11
C MET A 434 11.13 -18.72 -32.20
N VAL A 435 11.73 -18.37 -31.06
CA VAL A 435 12.87 -17.44 -31.04
C VAL A 435 14.10 -17.97 -30.32
N MET A 436 13.98 -18.83 -29.30
CA MET A 436 15.11 -19.23 -28.47
C MET A 436 16.17 -19.98 -29.28
N GLY A 437 15.80 -20.91 -30.13
CA GLY A 437 16.73 -21.65 -31.00
C GLY A 437 17.54 -20.71 -31.92
N ARG A 438 16.88 -19.69 -32.50
CA ARG A 438 17.55 -18.68 -33.32
C ARG A 438 18.52 -17.83 -32.52
N LEU A 439 18.14 -17.40 -31.31
CA LEU A 439 18.97 -16.59 -30.44
C LEU A 439 20.22 -17.35 -30.00
N ILE A 440 20.08 -18.65 -29.65
CA ILE A 440 21.20 -19.54 -29.32
C ILE A 440 22.14 -19.66 -30.52
N ALA A 441 21.63 -19.89 -31.73
CA ALA A 441 22.47 -19.98 -32.93
C ALA A 441 23.23 -18.66 -33.21
N LEU A 442 22.58 -17.50 -33.05
CA LEU A 442 23.22 -16.20 -33.22
C LEU A 442 24.31 -15.93 -32.18
N SER A 443 24.16 -16.40 -30.95
CA SER A 443 25.12 -16.18 -29.88
C SER A 443 26.49 -16.81 -30.19
N ASN A 444 26.55 -17.89 -31.00
CA ASN A 444 27.81 -18.54 -31.41
C ASN A 444 28.72 -17.59 -32.19
N HIS A 445 28.18 -16.71 -33.02
CA HIS A 445 28.96 -15.69 -33.73
C HIS A 445 29.59 -14.68 -32.77
N HIS A 446 28.79 -14.23 -31.80
CA HIS A 446 29.25 -13.30 -30.78
C HIS A 446 30.30 -13.92 -29.86
N LEU A 447 30.13 -15.19 -29.44
CA LEU A 447 31.10 -15.93 -28.65
C LEU A 447 32.41 -16.13 -29.41
N SER A 448 32.34 -16.45 -30.72
CA SER A 448 33.56 -16.60 -31.55
C SER A 448 34.36 -15.30 -31.62
N LYS A 449 33.70 -14.15 -31.63
CA LYS A 449 34.36 -12.84 -31.54
C LYS A 449 34.96 -12.61 -30.14
N LEU A 450 34.16 -12.87 -29.09
CA LEU A 450 34.61 -12.69 -27.70
C LEU A 450 35.81 -13.56 -27.32
N ARG A 451 35.86 -14.82 -27.79
CA ARG A 451 37.01 -15.70 -27.57
C ARG A 451 38.32 -15.10 -28.09
N LYS A 452 38.26 -14.29 -29.15
CA LYS A 452 39.44 -13.60 -29.73
C LYS A 452 39.76 -12.29 -28.99
N GLU A 453 38.74 -11.51 -28.62
CA GLU A 453 38.95 -10.18 -28.07
C GLU A 453 38.98 -10.15 -26.54
N LYS A 454 38.21 -11.03 -25.87
CA LYS A 454 38.03 -11.07 -24.41
C LYS A 454 37.87 -12.52 -23.94
N PRO A 455 38.93 -13.37 -24.03
CA PRO A 455 38.81 -14.81 -23.80
C PRO A 455 38.33 -15.18 -22.39
N GLY A 456 38.74 -14.48 -21.34
CA GLY A 456 38.27 -14.73 -19.98
C GLY A 456 36.79 -14.50 -19.79
N LEU A 457 36.25 -13.42 -20.40
CA LEU A 457 34.82 -13.15 -20.36
C LEU A 457 34.02 -14.18 -21.17
N ALA A 458 34.53 -14.60 -22.34
CA ALA A 458 33.91 -15.64 -23.15
C ALA A 458 33.73 -16.95 -22.35
N VAL A 459 34.78 -17.39 -21.66
CA VAL A 459 34.78 -18.61 -20.82
C VAL A 459 33.73 -18.48 -19.70
N ASN A 460 33.63 -17.33 -19.04
CA ASN A 460 32.65 -17.14 -17.98
C ASN A 460 31.22 -17.21 -18.51
N LEU A 461 30.94 -16.56 -19.66
CA LEU A 461 29.61 -16.59 -20.28
C LEU A 461 29.25 -18.00 -20.79
N GLU A 462 30.21 -18.76 -21.30
CA GLU A 462 30.04 -20.16 -21.70
C GLU A 462 29.68 -21.05 -20.50
N LYS A 463 30.34 -20.87 -19.35
CA LYS A 463 29.99 -21.59 -18.12
C LYS A 463 28.55 -21.33 -17.69
N PHE A 464 28.06 -20.09 -17.79
CA PHE A 464 26.62 -19.81 -17.51
C PHE A 464 25.68 -20.54 -18.48
N LEU A 465 26.05 -20.62 -19.77
CA LEU A 465 25.26 -21.39 -20.74
C LEU A 465 25.26 -22.87 -20.38
N GLU A 466 26.45 -23.45 -20.05
CA GLU A 466 26.58 -24.85 -19.63
C GLU A 466 25.73 -25.15 -18.38
N GLU A 467 25.82 -24.31 -17.34
CA GLU A 467 25.02 -24.44 -16.12
C GLU A 467 23.50 -24.46 -16.43
N ILE A 468 23.02 -23.61 -17.36
CA ILE A 468 21.62 -23.54 -17.72
C ILE A 468 21.20 -24.72 -18.60
N PHE A 469 21.99 -25.07 -19.62
CA PHE A 469 21.69 -26.18 -20.52
C PHE A 469 21.69 -27.54 -19.81
N ALA A 470 22.50 -27.71 -18.76
CA ALA A 470 22.52 -28.94 -17.97
C ALA A 470 21.17 -29.21 -17.26
N LEU A 471 20.35 -28.16 -17.01
CA LEU A 471 19.06 -28.28 -16.37
C LEU A 471 17.89 -28.34 -17.38
N ILE A 472 18.12 -27.97 -18.63
CA ILE A 472 17.08 -27.99 -19.67
C ILE A 472 16.89 -29.43 -20.15
N PRO A 473 15.64 -29.98 -20.13
CA PRO A 473 15.38 -31.30 -20.63
C PRO A 473 15.78 -31.46 -22.11
N ALA A 474 16.44 -32.58 -22.44
CA ALA A 474 16.86 -32.87 -23.81
C ALA A 474 15.70 -33.31 -24.74
N GLU A 475 14.51 -33.49 -24.19
CA GLU A 475 13.35 -33.92 -24.94
C GLU A 475 12.79 -32.81 -25.85
N ALA A 476 12.38 -33.16 -27.05
CA ALA A 476 11.79 -32.22 -27.98
C ALA A 476 10.24 -32.18 -27.80
N PRO A 477 9.61 -31.00 -27.87
CA PRO A 477 10.23 -29.69 -28.07
C PRO A 477 10.84 -29.12 -26.76
N THR A 478 12.08 -28.70 -26.79
CA THR A 478 12.82 -28.15 -25.65
C THR A 478 12.09 -26.98 -24.99
N PHE A 479 11.45 -26.12 -25.78
CA PHE A 479 10.64 -25.01 -25.28
C PHE A 479 9.20 -25.17 -25.74
N PRO A 480 8.21 -24.89 -24.88
CA PRO A 480 6.81 -24.97 -25.24
C PRO A 480 6.42 -23.92 -26.28
N ALA A 481 5.32 -24.14 -26.99
CA ALA A 481 4.83 -23.21 -28.02
C ALA A 481 4.46 -21.84 -27.45
N THR A 482 3.87 -21.82 -26.25
CA THR A 482 3.43 -20.61 -25.56
C THR A 482 3.69 -20.73 -24.08
N PHE A 483 3.97 -19.60 -23.43
CA PHE A 483 4.00 -19.50 -21.98
C PHE A 483 2.69 -18.89 -21.44
N SER A 484 2.13 -19.50 -20.42
CA SER A 484 1.05 -18.97 -19.60
C SER A 484 1.49 -17.69 -18.85
N LEU A 485 0.54 -17.00 -18.22
CA LEU A 485 0.86 -15.79 -17.45
C LEU A 485 1.86 -16.06 -16.32
N ASP A 486 1.74 -17.21 -15.66
CA ASP A 486 2.67 -17.61 -14.59
C ASP A 486 4.06 -17.96 -15.15
N GLU A 487 4.13 -18.65 -16.27
CA GLU A 487 5.40 -18.93 -16.95
C GLU A 487 6.08 -17.66 -17.48
N GLN A 488 5.31 -16.68 -17.98
CA GLN A 488 5.86 -15.37 -18.35
C GLN A 488 6.43 -14.62 -17.14
N SER A 489 5.83 -14.78 -15.97
CA SER A 489 6.35 -14.23 -14.71
C SER A 489 7.65 -14.94 -14.30
N LEU A 490 7.70 -16.26 -14.36
CA LEU A 490 8.89 -17.06 -14.10
C LEU A 490 10.04 -16.68 -15.05
N PHE A 491 9.74 -16.47 -16.35
CA PHE A 491 10.70 -15.96 -17.32
C PHE A 491 11.25 -14.60 -16.89
N GLY A 492 10.38 -13.66 -16.50
CA GLY A 492 10.80 -12.32 -16.06
C GLY A 492 11.69 -12.34 -14.83
N VAL A 493 11.36 -13.17 -13.82
CA VAL A 493 12.17 -13.31 -12.61
C VAL A 493 13.50 -14.01 -12.91
N GLY A 494 13.49 -15.10 -13.70
CA GLY A 494 14.71 -15.80 -14.12
C GLY A 494 15.67 -14.90 -14.89
N TYR A 495 15.13 -14.07 -15.79
CA TYR A 495 15.93 -13.05 -16.49
C TYR A 495 16.56 -12.04 -15.53
N TYR A 496 15.79 -11.51 -14.57
CA TYR A 496 16.28 -10.54 -13.59
C TYR A 496 17.37 -11.15 -12.70
N HIS A 497 17.12 -12.31 -12.10
CA HIS A 497 18.07 -13.00 -11.23
C HIS A 497 19.40 -13.29 -11.93
N GLN A 498 19.36 -13.83 -13.15
CA GLN A 498 20.58 -14.14 -13.90
C GLN A 498 21.36 -12.86 -14.27
N LYS A 499 20.64 -11.79 -14.60
CA LYS A 499 21.27 -10.52 -14.95
C LYS A 499 22.03 -9.95 -13.75
N VAL A 500 21.39 -9.90 -12.56
CA VAL A 500 22.05 -9.45 -11.33
C VAL A 500 23.27 -10.31 -10.97
N ASP A 501 23.15 -11.64 -11.03
CA ASP A 501 24.26 -12.57 -10.71
C ASP A 501 25.45 -12.37 -11.67
N THR A 502 25.18 -12.12 -12.94
CA THR A 502 26.23 -11.89 -13.94
C THR A 502 27.01 -10.60 -13.65
N TYR A 503 26.33 -9.50 -13.32
CA TYR A 503 27.01 -8.24 -12.99
C TYR A 503 27.80 -8.31 -11.69
N ARG A 504 27.31 -9.04 -10.68
CA ARG A 504 28.00 -9.22 -9.41
C ARG A 504 29.36 -9.93 -9.57
N LYS A 505 29.46 -10.90 -10.47
CA LYS A 505 30.72 -11.62 -10.73
C LYS A 505 31.77 -10.78 -11.48
N GLU A 506 31.36 -9.84 -12.32
CA GLU A 506 32.27 -8.93 -13.01
C GLU A 506 32.98 -7.97 -12.03
N GLU A 507 32.34 -7.55 -10.94
CA GLU A 507 32.99 -6.70 -9.93
C GLU A 507 34.01 -7.44 -9.07
N THR A 508 33.82 -8.73 -8.83
CA THR A 508 34.76 -9.55 -8.02
C THR A 508 35.99 -10.07 -8.79
N THR A 509 36.00 -9.99 -10.11
CA THR A 509 37.12 -10.43 -10.96
C THR A 509 38.14 -9.34 -11.32
N ASN A 510 38.00 -8.11 -10.83
CA ASN A 510 39.07 -7.12 -10.89
C ASN A 510 39.97 -7.26 -9.65
N PRO A 511 41.12 -7.94 -9.71
CA PRO A 511 42.07 -7.92 -8.61
C PRO A 511 42.61 -6.50 -8.48
N THR A 512 42.52 -5.96 -7.29
CA THR A 512 43.29 -4.81 -6.86
C THR A 512 44.77 -5.17 -7.10
N GLU A 513 45.41 -4.55 -8.06
CA GLU A 513 46.87 -4.47 -8.07
C GLU A 513 47.28 -3.73 -6.80
N GLU A 514 47.63 -4.48 -5.78
CA GLU A 514 48.46 -3.97 -4.68
C GLU A 514 49.84 -3.70 -5.28
N THR A 515 50.09 -2.45 -5.58
CA THR A 515 51.43 -1.94 -5.77
C THR A 515 52.08 -1.80 -4.40
N GLU A 516 52.87 -2.77 -4.01
CA GLU A 516 53.97 -2.59 -3.08
C GLU A 516 54.92 -1.52 -3.65
N GLN A 517 55.08 -0.44 -2.94
CA GLN A 517 56.37 0.26 -2.72
C GLN A 517 56.27 1.12 -1.45
#